data_7c746047f526e43347fd315e4399c757
#
_entry.id   7c746047f526e43347fd315e4399c757
#
_cell.length_a   1.000
_cell.length_b   1.000
_cell.length_c   1.000
_cell.angle_alpha   90.00
_cell.angle_beta   90.00
_cell.angle_gamma   90.00
#
_symmetry.space_group_name_H-M   'P 1'
#
loop_
_entity.id
_entity.type
_entity.pdbx_description
1 polymer ?
#
loop_
_entity_poly.entity_id
_entity_poly.type
_entity_poly.pdbx_seq_one_letter_code
_entity_poly.pdbx_strand_id
1 'polypeptide(L)'
;MYRVLVPVDASEERATAQALAVRGLSTAGAEVTATVLHVFPRPEDGAGTAFGSSSERAAVAPSPPVDQLLSVDRAVGLLHETAATVETAARRGDPTEEIVRTARETDADAVVLGGRKRSVLGSLLFGSVTRSVLRELDRPVTVTGGAVDPAVEGERERASGGEPGAPESGARS
;
A
#
# COMPACT_ATOMS: atom_id res chain seq x y z
N MET A 1 -5.74 -17.19 15.71
CA MET A 1 -5.68 -16.88 14.26
C MET A 1 -6.08 -15.44 14.06
N TYR A 2 -5.23 -14.58 13.50
CA TYR A 2 -5.49 -13.15 13.30
C TYR A 2 -5.66 -12.89 11.80
N ARG A 3 -6.80 -12.37 11.40
CA ARG A 3 -7.16 -12.17 9.98
C ARG A 3 -6.86 -10.74 9.56
N VAL A 4 -6.08 -10.57 8.51
CA VAL A 4 -5.67 -9.26 8.01
C VAL A 4 -6.11 -9.11 6.56
N LEU A 5 -6.86 -8.05 6.26
CA LEU A 5 -7.16 -7.66 4.88
C LEU A 5 -6.10 -6.68 4.38
N VAL A 6 -5.56 -6.96 3.20
CA VAL A 6 -4.49 -6.18 2.55
C VAL A 6 -4.96 -5.72 1.17
N PRO A 7 -5.69 -4.59 1.07
CA PRO A 7 -6.09 -4.04 -0.21
C PRO A 7 -4.90 -3.45 -0.95
N VAL A 8 -4.57 -4.00 -2.12
CA VAL A 8 -3.47 -3.53 -2.96
C VAL A 8 -3.99 -2.87 -4.23
N ASP A 9 -3.37 -1.77 -4.62
CA ASP A 9 -3.57 -1.13 -5.93
C ASP A 9 -2.46 -1.54 -6.92
N ALA A 10 -2.29 -0.82 -8.02
CA ALA A 10 -1.29 -1.14 -9.04
C ALA A 10 0.16 -0.83 -8.60
N SER A 11 0.41 -0.31 -7.40
CA SER A 11 1.76 0.05 -6.95
C SER A 11 2.43 -1.10 -6.21
N GLU A 12 3.45 -1.69 -6.81
CA GLU A 12 4.28 -2.71 -6.17
C GLU A 12 4.99 -2.20 -4.91
N GLU A 13 5.40 -0.93 -4.91
CA GLU A 13 6.02 -0.30 -3.75
C GLU A 13 5.09 -0.27 -2.54
N ARG A 14 3.82 0.13 -2.73
CA ARG A 14 2.84 0.11 -1.65
C ARG A 14 2.50 -1.30 -1.22
N ALA A 15 2.32 -2.21 -2.16
CA ALA A 15 2.09 -3.62 -1.89
C ALA A 15 3.21 -4.24 -1.05
N THR A 16 4.47 -3.91 -1.37
CA THR A 16 5.65 -4.31 -0.58
C THR A 16 5.58 -3.78 0.85
N ALA A 17 5.31 -2.48 1.02
CA ALA A 17 5.22 -1.87 2.35
C ALA A 17 4.10 -2.48 3.20
N GLN A 18 2.96 -2.79 2.58
CA GLN A 18 1.83 -3.45 3.23
C GLN A 18 2.18 -4.88 3.67
N ALA A 19 2.80 -5.67 2.79
CA ALA A 19 3.22 -7.03 3.11
C ALA A 19 4.25 -7.07 4.25
N LEU A 20 5.20 -6.14 4.26
CA LEU A 20 6.18 -6.01 5.34
C LEU A 20 5.54 -5.65 6.68
N ALA A 21 4.48 -4.82 6.68
CA ALA A 21 3.74 -4.51 7.91
C ALA A 21 3.03 -5.75 8.47
N VAL A 22 2.40 -6.57 7.61
CA VAL A 22 1.79 -7.85 8.01
C VAL A 22 2.83 -8.83 8.54
N ARG A 23 4.01 -8.89 7.91
CA ARG A 23 5.12 -9.72 8.38
C ARG A 23 5.52 -9.38 9.82
N GLY A 24 5.51 -8.10 10.18
CA GLY A 24 5.78 -7.68 11.55
C GLY A 24 4.79 -8.26 12.57
N LEU A 25 3.53 -8.47 12.21
CA LEU A 25 2.53 -9.11 13.07
C LEU A 25 2.82 -10.60 13.28
N SER A 26 3.22 -11.32 12.22
CA SER A 26 3.57 -12.74 12.29
C SER A 26 4.82 -12.99 13.15
N THR A 27 5.83 -12.12 13.08
CA THR A 27 7.04 -12.20 13.92
C THR A 27 6.74 -11.98 15.41
N ALA A 28 5.63 -11.34 15.75
CA ALA A 28 5.17 -11.21 17.13
C ALA A 28 4.51 -12.49 17.70
N GLY A 29 4.54 -13.61 16.97
CA GLY A 29 4.01 -14.90 17.40
C GLY A 29 2.51 -15.11 17.11
N ALA A 30 1.87 -14.22 16.38
CA ALA A 30 0.50 -14.41 15.94
C ALA A 30 0.43 -15.35 14.72
N GLU A 31 -0.51 -16.29 14.74
CA GLU A 31 -0.88 -17.03 13.52
C GLU A 31 -1.75 -16.12 12.65
N VAL A 32 -1.19 -15.65 11.53
CA VAL A 32 -1.83 -14.66 10.66
C VAL A 32 -2.36 -15.31 9.38
N THR A 33 -3.60 -15.01 9.04
CA THR A 33 -4.18 -15.23 7.72
C THR A 33 -4.32 -13.89 7.02
N ALA A 34 -3.67 -13.71 5.87
CA ALA A 34 -3.72 -12.50 5.07
C ALA A 34 -4.57 -12.69 3.82
N THR A 35 -5.57 -11.85 3.62
CA THR A 35 -6.32 -11.77 2.36
C THR A 35 -5.84 -10.58 1.56
N VAL A 36 -5.15 -10.83 0.45
CA VAL A 36 -4.71 -9.80 -0.50
C VAL A 36 -5.87 -9.49 -1.45
N LEU A 37 -6.42 -8.29 -1.34
CA LEU A 37 -7.57 -7.85 -2.13
C LEU A 37 -7.13 -6.86 -3.23
N HIS A 38 -7.56 -7.11 -4.48
CA HIS A 38 -7.52 -6.09 -5.52
C HIS A 38 -8.93 -5.72 -5.97
N VAL A 39 -9.18 -4.42 -6.09
CA VAL A 39 -10.47 -3.90 -6.57
C VAL A 39 -10.29 -3.28 -7.94
N PHE A 40 -10.92 -3.89 -8.95
CA PHE A 40 -10.98 -3.35 -10.30
C PHE A 40 -12.07 -2.26 -10.38
N PRO A 41 -11.81 -1.12 -11.02
CA PRO A 41 -12.84 -0.11 -11.25
C PRO A 41 -13.98 -0.67 -12.13
N ARG A 42 -15.18 -0.13 -12.00
CA ARG A 42 -16.25 -0.40 -12.94
C ARG A 42 -15.97 0.34 -14.27
N PRO A 43 -16.43 -0.22 -15.39
CA PRO A 43 -16.28 0.45 -16.70
C PRO A 43 -16.90 1.84 -16.74
N GLU A 44 -17.96 2.05 -15.99
CA GLU A 44 -18.70 3.32 -15.87
C GLU A 44 -18.00 4.36 -15.01
N ASP A 45 -17.12 3.97 -14.09
CA ASP A 45 -16.38 4.89 -13.21
C ASP A 45 -15.25 5.61 -13.95
N GLY A 46 -14.83 5.13 -15.12
CA GLY A 46 -13.80 5.71 -15.99
C GLY A 46 -14.30 6.80 -16.96
N ALA A 47 -15.61 7.04 -17.04
CA ALA A 47 -16.20 7.96 -18.03
C ALA A 47 -16.15 9.45 -17.62
N GLY A 48 -15.53 9.80 -16.52
CA GLY A 48 -15.65 11.12 -15.85
C GLY A 48 -14.60 12.18 -16.20
N THR A 49 -13.58 11.96 -17.06
CA THR A 49 -12.56 12.98 -17.33
C THR A 49 -12.01 12.99 -18.77
N ALA A 50 -12.81 12.70 -19.78
CA ALA A 50 -12.43 12.97 -21.16
C ALA A 50 -13.48 13.85 -21.83
N PHE A 51 -13.23 15.16 -21.86
CA PHE A 51 -13.85 16.06 -22.84
C PHE A 51 -13.43 15.60 -24.22
N GLY A 52 -14.31 14.91 -24.94
CA GLY A 52 -14.04 14.43 -26.29
C GLY A 52 -15.18 13.55 -26.78
N SER A 53 -16.01 14.15 -27.64
CA SER A 53 -17.07 13.49 -28.37
C SER A 53 -16.53 12.29 -29.15
N SER A 54 -17.15 11.15 -28.98
CA SER A 54 -17.66 10.30 -30.05
C SER A 54 -17.80 8.85 -29.59
N SER A 55 -19.00 8.37 -29.82
CA SER A 55 -19.50 7.02 -29.92
C SER A 55 -18.47 6.00 -30.43
N GLU A 56 -17.76 5.37 -29.54
CA GLU A 56 -17.33 4.00 -29.73
C GLU A 56 -17.33 3.40 -28.33
N ARG A 57 -18.24 2.45 -28.11
CA ARG A 57 -18.15 1.54 -26.99
C ARG A 57 -16.79 0.86 -27.07
N ALA A 58 -15.80 1.47 -26.43
CA ALA A 58 -14.54 0.77 -26.19
C ALA A 58 -14.93 -0.51 -25.44
N ALA A 59 -14.77 -1.64 -26.12
CA ALA A 59 -14.90 -2.94 -25.50
C ALA A 59 -13.96 -2.91 -24.31
N VAL A 60 -14.54 -2.92 -23.09
CA VAL A 60 -13.77 -2.93 -21.86
C VAL A 60 -12.91 -4.19 -21.92
N ALA A 61 -11.61 -4.00 -22.09
CA ALA A 61 -10.67 -5.13 -22.07
C ALA A 61 -10.92 -5.96 -20.82
N PRO A 62 -10.98 -7.28 -20.91
CA PRO A 62 -11.12 -8.12 -19.74
C PRO A 62 -10.00 -7.80 -18.75
N SER A 63 -10.35 -7.55 -17.49
CA SER A 63 -9.33 -7.35 -16.44
C SER A 63 -8.48 -8.61 -16.36
N PRO A 64 -7.16 -8.47 -16.23
CA PRO A 64 -6.30 -9.63 -16.04
C PRO A 64 -6.73 -10.40 -14.79
N PRO A 65 -6.47 -11.69 -14.70
CA PRO A 65 -6.60 -12.46 -13.47
C PRO A 65 -5.82 -11.75 -12.34
N VAL A 66 -6.36 -11.76 -11.13
CA VAL A 66 -5.80 -11.01 -10.00
C VAL A 66 -4.37 -11.44 -9.65
N ASP A 67 -4.06 -12.70 -9.82
CA ASP A 67 -2.76 -13.33 -9.63
C ASP A 67 -1.71 -12.92 -10.67
N GLN A 68 -2.12 -12.30 -11.78
CA GLN A 68 -1.22 -11.75 -12.80
C GLN A 68 -0.88 -10.27 -12.58
N LEU A 69 -1.44 -9.65 -11.54
CA LEU A 69 -1.08 -8.28 -11.18
C LEU A 69 0.24 -8.27 -10.40
N LEU A 70 1.25 -7.57 -10.92
CA LEU A 70 2.59 -7.50 -10.31
C LEU A 70 2.54 -7.07 -8.83
N SER A 71 1.65 -6.15 -8.49
CA SER A 71 1.49 -5.70 -7.10
C SER A 71 0.91 -6.79 -6.19
N VAL A 72 -0.02 -7.59 -6.70
CA VAL A 72 -0.60 -8.74 -5.98
C VAL A 72 0.43 -9.83 -5.83
N ASP A 73 1.08 -10.23 -6.93
CA ASP A 73 2.15 -11.23 -6.92
C ASP A 73 3.27 -10.85 -5.95
N ARG A 74 3.68 -9.58 -5.95
CA ARG A 74 4.69 -9.05 -5.03
C ARG A 74 4.26 -9.16 -3.56
N ALA A 75 3.02 -8.79 -3.25
CA ALA A 75 2.49 -8.89 -1.88
C ALA A 75 2.41 -10.35 -1.42
N VAL A 76 1.84 -11.21 -2.26
CA VAL A 76 1.68 -12.65 -1.99
C VAL A 76 3.03 -13.33 -1.76
N GLY A 77 4.02 -13.08 -2.64
CA GLY A 77 5.38 -13.62 -2.49
C GLY A 77 6.01 -13.27 -1.14
N LEU A 78 5.96 -11.99 -0.75
CA LEU A 78 6.50 -11.54 0.53
C LEU A 78 5.75 -12.11 1.75
N LEU A 79 4.45 -12.30 1.65
CA LEU A 79 3.65 -12.86 2.73
C LEU A 79 3.91 -14.35 2.90
N HIS A 80 4.10 -15.11 1.83
CA HIS A 80 4.47 -16.54 1.91
C HIS A 80 5.82 -16.78 2.60
N GLU A 81 6.76 -15.85 2.50
CA GLU A 81 8.04 -15.93 3.22
C GLU A 81 7.88 -15.90 4.75
N THR A 82 6.72 -15.50 5.26
CA THR A 82 6.47 -15.27 6.68
C THR A 82 5.60 -16.34 7.35
N ALA A 83 5.35 -17.45 6.67
CA ALA A 83 4.46 -18.52 7.12
C ALA A 83 3.01 -18.11 7.39
N ALA A 84 2.57 -16.93 6.95
CA ALA A 84 1.17 -16.54 6.98
C ALA A 84 0.37 -17.37 5.96
N THR A 85 -0.85 -17.75 6.29
CA THR A 85 -1.80 -18.24 5.28
C THR A 85 -2.18 -17.07 4.39
N VAL A 86 -2.00 -17.20 3.07
CA VAL A 86 -2.26 -16.12 2.12
C VAL A 86 -3.37 -16.53 1.17
N GLU A 87 -4.40 -15.70 1.11
CA GLU A 87 -5.52 -15.83 0.17
C GLU A 87 -5.54 -14.61 -0.75
N THR A 88 -6.00 -14.78 -1.98
CA THR A 88 -6.21 -13.68 -2.93
C THR A 88 -7.68 -13.48 -3.22
N ALA A 89 -8.11 -12.24 -3.30
CA ALA A 89 -9.48 -11.87 -3.64
C ALA A 89 -9.50 -10.77 -4.70
N ALA A 90 -10.44 -10.88 -5.63
CA ALA A 90 -10.73 -9.84 -6.59
C ALA A 90 -12.16 -9.34 -6.41
N ARG A 91 -12.35 -8.03 -6.48
CA ARG A 91 -13.67 -7.38 -6.47
C ARG A 91 -13.73 -6.36 -7.60
N ARG A 92 -14.92 -5.89 -7.90
CA ARG A 92 -15.14 -4.88 -8.92
C ARG A 92 -16.14 -3.86 -8.41
N GLY A 93 -15.74 -2.58 -8.36
CA GLY A 93 -16.60 -1.52 -7.84
C GLY A 93 -15.83 -0.34 -7.26
N ASP A 94 -16.49 0.45 -6.42
CA ASP A 94 -15.81 1.49 -5.65
C ASP A 94 -14.83 0.87 -4.65
N PRO A 95 -13.56 1.29 -4.63
CA PRO A 95 -12.56 0.70 -3.75
C PRO A 95 -12.90 0.80 -2.27
N THR A 96 -13.51 1.89 -1.81
CA THR A 96 -13.89 2.06 -0.40
C THR A 96 -14.95 1.06 -0.01
N GLU A 97 -16.04 0.99 -0.79
CA GLU A 97 -17.15 0.08 -0.54
C GLU A 97 -16.70 -1.37 -0.52
N GLU A 98 -15.90 -1.76 -1.51
CA GLU A 98 -15.42 -3.13 -1.65
C GLU A 98 -14.45 -3.55 -0.54
N ILE A 99 -13.58 -2.64 -0.10
CA ILE A 99 -12.67 -2.88 1.03
C ILE A 99 -13.47 -3.08 2.32
N VAL A 100 -14.40 -2.17 2.62
CA VAL A 100 -15.23 -2.24 3.84
C VAL A 100 -16.09 -3.50 3.83
N ARG A 101 -16.70 -3.82 2.68
CA ARG A 101 -17.50 -5.03 2.51
C ARG A 101 -16.65 -6.29 2.73
N THR A 102 -15.51 -6.39 2.05
CA THR A 102 -14.63 -7.56 2.17
C THR A 102 -14.10 -7.73 3.60
N ALA A 103 -13.73 -6.63 4.27
CA ALA A 103 -13.30 -6.69 5.67
C ALA A 103 -14.36 -7.30 6.60
N ARG A 104 -15.65 -6.99 6.34
CA ARG A 104 -16.78 -7.57 7.08
C ARG A 104 -17.04 -9.03 6.70
N GLU A 105 -17.05 -9.35 5.40
CA GLU A 105 -17.28 -10.70 4.88
C GLU A 105 -16.23 -11.72 5.35
N THR A 106 -14.98 -11.29 5.47
CA THR A 106 -13.86 -12.15 5.92
C THR A 106 -13.64 -12.12 7.42
N ASP A 107 -14.46 -11.38 8.16
CA ASP A 107 -14.23 -11.12 9.59
C ASP A 107 -12.79 -10.69 9.88
N ALA A 108 -12.25 -9.78 9.07
CA ALA A 108 -10.90 -9.30 9.24
C ALA A 108 -10.73 -8.58 10.59
N ASP A 109 -9.74 -8.94 11.37
CA ASP A 109 -9.41 -8.30 12.64
C ASP A 109 -8.73 -6.95 12.43
N ALA A 110 -8.06 -6.77 11.29
CA ALA A 110 -7.42 -5.52 10.90
C ALA A 110 -7.34 -5.35 9.39
N VAL A 111 -7.15 -4.10 8.95
CA VAL A 111 -6.90 -3.75 7.55
C VAL A 111 -5.56 -3.02 7.44
N VAL A 112 -4.72 -3.40 6.46
CA VAL A 112 -3.45 -2.75 6.18
C VAL A 112 -3.53 -2.01 4.85
N LEU A 113 -3.53 -0.69 4.89
CA LEU A 113 -3.63 0.19 3.72
C LEU A 113 -2.28 0.77 3.32
N GLY A 114 -2.06 0.92 2.02
CA GLY A 114 -0.90 1.62 1.49
C GLY A 114 -1.07 3.14 1.57
N GLY A 115 -0.16 3.81 2.26
CA GLY A 115 -0.08 5.27 2.25
C GLY A 115 0.69 5.78 1.03
N ARG A 116 0.45 7.03 0.65
CA ARG A 116 1.23 7.74 -0.37
C ARG A 116 2.18 8.73 0.32
N LYS A 117 3.47 8.60 0.07
CA LYS A 117 4.38 9.70 0.36
C LYS A 117 4.17 10.78 -0.70
N ARG A 118 3.66 11.92 -0.31
CA ARG A 118 3.78 13.14 -1.11
C ARG A 118 4.48 14.20 -0.29
N SER A 119 5.53 14.72 -0.88
CA SER A 119 6.22 15.97 -0.63
C SER A 119 7.43 15.98 0.29
N VAL A 120 8.26 16.94 -0.05
CA VAL A 120 9.49 17.48 0.54
C VAL A 120 9.42 17.74 2.07
N LEU A 121 8.24 17.67 2.68
CA LEU A 121 7.98 17.97 4.09
C LEU A 121 7.68 16.72 4.97
N GLY A 122 7.80 15.51 4.44
CA GLY A 122 7.72 14.29 5.26
C GLY A 122 6.34 13.95 5.85
N SER A 123 5.27 14.65 5.48
CA SER A 123 3.94 14.35 5.97
C SER A 123 3.28 13.22 5.16
N LEU A 124 2.69 12.25 5.86
CA LEU A 124 1.86 11.22 5.25
C LEU A 124 0.57 11.88 4.73
N LEU A 125 0.39 11.85 3.41
CA LEU A 125 -0.87 12.26 2.81
C LEU A 125 -1.71 11.02 2.53
N PHE A 126 -2.82 10.91 3.23
CA PHE A 126 -3.80 9.86 2.99
C PHE A 126 -4.57 10.12 1.68
N GLY A 127 -4.64 9.13 0.80
CA GLY A 127 -5.50 9.16 -0.37
C GLY A 127 -7.00 9.21 0.01
N SER A 128 -7.87 9.51 -0.96
CA SER A 128 -9.32 9.53 -0.75
C SER A 128 -9.84 8.21 -0.19
N VAL A 129 -9.45 7.10 -0.79
CA VAL A 129 -9.84 5.74 -0.36
C VAL A 129 -9.42 5.49 1.09
N THR A 130 -8.16 5.76 1.44
CA THR A 130 -7.66 5.57 2.82
C THR A 130 -8.49 6.38 3.83
N ARG A 131 -8.79 7.65 3.52
CA ARG A 131 -9.61 8.50 4.41
C ARG A 131 -11.04 8.00 4.55
N SER A 132 -11.63 7.50 3.47
CA SER A 132 -13.00 6.98 3.49
C SER A 132 -13.06 5.66 4.26
N VAL A 133 -12.14 4.74 4.03
CA VAL A 133 -12.06 3.49 4.79
C VAL A 133 -11.88 3.74 6.30
N LEU A 134 -10.99 4.69 6.68
CA LEU A 134 -10.79 5.06 8.09
C LEU A 134 -12.06 5.60 8.77
N ARG A 135 -13.00 6.20 8.03
CA ARG A 135 -14.25 6.70 8.58
C ARG A 135 -15.35 5.64 8.68
N GLU A 136 -15.30 4.64 7.79
CA GLU A 136 -16.39 3.67 7.62
C GLU A 136 -16.12 2.34 8.30
N LEU A 137 -14.86 2.08 8.62
CA LEU A 137 -14.44 0.83 9.24
C LEU A 137 -14.35 0.98 10.75
N ASP A 138 -14.96 0.05 11.47
CA ASP A 138 -14.97 -0.08 12.92
C ASP A 138 -13.83 -0.95 13.50
N ARG A 139 -12.79 -1.20 12.69
CA ARG A 139 -11.68 -2.12 12.99
C ARG A 139 -10.34 -1.42 12.91
N PRO A 140 -9.30 -1.94 13.57
CA PRO A 140 -7.94 -1.43 13.45
C PRO A 140 -7.50 -1.29 11.99
N VAL A 141 -6.98 -0.11 11.65
CA VAL A 141 -6.42 0.16 10.33
C VAL A 141 -4.98 0.61 10.49
N THR A 142 -4.07 -0.13 9.88
CA THR A 142 -2.67 0.27 9.75
C THR A 142 -2.47 0.93 8.40
N VAL A 143 -1.89 2.13 8.39
CA VAL A 143 -1.51 2.79 7.13
C VAL A 143 0.00 2.79 7.03
N THR A 144 0.52 2.12 5.99
CA THR A 144 1.97 2.05 5.77
C THR A 144 2.45 3.32 5.09
N GLY A 145 3.63 3.83 5.48
CA GLY A 145 4.36 4.77 4.63
C GLY A 145 4.69 4.10 3.30
N GLY A 146 4.81 4.85 2.20
CA GLY A 146 5.41 4.30 0.99
C GLY A 146 6.78 3.70 1.34
N ALA A 147 7.20 2.62 0.66
CA ALA A 147 8.53 2.07 0.86
C ALA A 147 9.55 3.21 0.71
N VAL A 148 10.51 3.27 1.61
CA VAL A 148 11.61 4.23 1.48
C VAL A 148 12.46 3.70 0.34
N ASP A 149 12.60 4.48 -0.72
CA ASP A 149 13.56 4.15 -1.76
C ASP A 149 14.95 4.11 -1.10
N PRO A 150 15.62 2.95 -1.07
CA PRO A 150 16.94 2.83 -0.43
C PRO A 150 17.97 3.81 -1.02
N ALA A 151 17.76 4.31 -2.24
CA ALA A 151 18.58 5.36 -2.83
C ALA A 151 18.45 6.70 -2.07
N VAL A 152 17.28 7.01 -1.51
CA VAL A 152 17.04 8.26 -0.74
C VAL A 152 17.60 8.16 0.68
N GLU A 153 17.70 6.99 1.26
CA GLU A 153 18.37 6.80 2.57
C GLU A 153 19.87 7.00 2.45
N GLY A 154 20.49 6.51 1.39
CA GLY A 154 21.92 6.72 1.14
C GLY A 154 22.32 8.17 0.93
N GLU A 155 21.42 9.02 0.42
CA GLU A 155 21.66 10.47 0.30
C GLU A 155 21.49 11.22 1.64
N ARG A 156 20.55 10.79 2.48
CA ARG A 156 20.36 11.36 3.81
C ARG A 156 21.51 11.07 4.75
N GLU A 157 22.05 9.87 4.70
CA GLU A 157 23.20 9.47 5.51
C GLU A 157 24.47 10.21 5.10
N ARG A 158 24.67 10.45 3.80
CA ARG A 158 25.78 11.27 3.27
C ARG A 158 25.64 12.75 3.61
N ALA A 159 24.40 13.27 3.65
CA ALA A 159 24.15 14.68 3.99
C ALA A 159 24.27 14.95 5.50
N SER A 160 24.06 13.97 6.36
CA SER A 160 24.20 14.12 7.81
C SER A 160 25.62 13.86 8.35
N GLY A 161 26.51 13.24 7.54
CA GLY A 161 27.88 12.90 7.91
C GLY A 161 28.94 13.96 7.63
N GLY A 162 28.56 15.13 7.12
CA GLY A 162 29.48 16.24 6.84
C GLY A 162 29.62 17.20 7.99
N GLU A 163 30.36 16.83 9.03
CA GLU A 163 30.83 17.78 10.03
C GLU A 163 32.00 18.60 9.44
N PRO A 164 31.93 19.92 9.34
CA PRO A 164 33.07 20.70 8.92
C PRO A 164 34.05 20.78 10.09
N GLY A 165 35.24 20.19 9.90
CA GLY A 165 36.35 20.31 10.82
C GLY A 165 36.67 21.76 11.08
N ALA A 166 36.70 22.13 12.35
CA ALA A 166 37.13 23.42 12.83
C ALA A 166 38.60 23.72 12.43
N PRO A 167 38.93 24.90 11.97
CA PRO A 167 40.32 25.28 11.76
C PRO A 167 40.98 25.56 13.12
N GLU A 168 42.03 24.80 13.42
CA GLU A 168 42.94 25.13 14.53
C GLU A 168 43.59 26.47 14.29
N SER A 169 43.28 27.42 15.13
CA SER A 169 43.97 28.70 15.26
C SER A 169 45.30 28.48 15.95
N GLY A 170 46.38 28.40 15.16
CA GLY A 170 47.73 28.44 15.66
C GLY A 170 48.07 29.82 16.23
N ALA A 171 48.19 29.91 17.54
CA ALA A 171 48.79 31.05 18.21
C ALA A 171 50.31 31.03 18.00
N ARG A 172 50.86 32.10 17.50
CA ARG A 172 52.28 32.43 17.63
C ARG A 172 52.46 33.66 18.49
N SER A 173 53.22 33.47 19.52
CA SER A 173 54.16 34.38 20.25
C SER A 173 53.72 35.80 20.52
#